data_d34e688d2dfe5d21b4d2727483fb510f
#
_entry.id   d34e688d2dfe5d21b4d2727483fb510f
#
_cell.length_a   1.000
_cell.length_b   1.000
_cell.length_c   1.000
_cell.angle_alpha   90.00
_cell.angle_beta   90.00
_cell.angle_gamma   90.00
#
_symmetry.space_group_name_H-M   'P 1'
#
loop_
_entity.id
_entity.type
_entity.pdbx_description
1 polymer ?
#
loop_
_entity_poly.entity_id
_entity_poly.type
_entity_poly.pdbx_seq_one_letter_code
_entity_poly.pdbx_strand_id
1 'polypeptide(L)'
;MLIPRGCTLERPVDLDGAVALLAADEDARPVGGGVSLTLLLRNGFAAPGLLVDLGRLRGDLRGIRRDGDGTLHIGALTTLREVETSPLVAEHSPVLAAACTWLASTRIRNTATLGGHLGHADPHQDLPPVLLALGAQVEVAGPAGLRTLPLDDLLVGYYETSLEQGELITAVRVPAAATPVRGKYVKTTARTVEDWPAVGVAVRAAVVEGRVAEADVAVGSVTVRAHLRPAVRDLLVGQVPTDELVSEAARTAAEGLEYASDSFGSASYKQTVVRVTARRALQEVLAP
;
A
#
# COMPACT_ATOMS: atom_id res chain seq x y z
N MET A 1 12.61 16.08 13.71
CA MET A 1 12.78 14.69 14.19
C MET A 1 13.71 14.70 15.40
N LEU A 2 13.34 14.07 16.51
CA LEU A 2 14.25 13.89 17.65
C LEU A 2 15.14 12.69 17.34
N ILE A 3 16.43 12.91 17.18
CA ILE A 3 17.42 11.84 16.98
C ILE A 3 17.75 11.24 18.35
N PRO A 4 17.68 9.90 18.55
CA PRO A 4 18.06 9.25 19.80
C PRO A 4 19.52 9.55 20.17
N ARG A 5 19.85 9.49 21.46
CA ARG A 5 21.25 9.64 21.90
C ARG A 5 22.08 8.50 21.33
N GLY A 6 23.22 8.85 20.74
CA GLY A 6 24.13 7.88 20.12
C GLY A 6 23.77 7.48 18.68
N CYS A 7 22.64 7.98 18.13
CA CYS A 7 22.29 7.78 16.74
C CYS A 7 22.96 8.83 15.84
N THR A 8 23.57 8.41 14.76
CA THR A 8 24.11 9.28 13.72
C THR A 8 23.12 9.50 12.58
N LEU A 9 23.26 10.61 11.86
CA LEU A 9 22.45 10.94 10.69
C LEU A 9 23.36 11.18 9.49
N GLU A 10 23.31 10.29 8.52
CA GLU A 10 24.04 10.40 7.26
C GLU A 10 23.11 10.83 6.13
N ARG A 11 23.66 11.59 5.17
CA ARG A 11 22.92 12.13 4.02
C ARG A 11 23.67 11.82 2.73
N PRO A 12 23.47 10.61 2.18
CA PRO A 12 24.11 10.21 0.94
C PRO A 12 23.73 11.15 -0.21
N VAL A 13 24.64 11.29 -1.17
CA VAL A 13 24.45 12.16 -2.33
C VAL A 13 23.84 11.44 -3.53
N ASP A 14 23.91 10.10 -3.52
CA ASP A 14 23.40 9.21 -4.57
C ASP A 14 22.83 7.92 -3.99
N LEU A 15 22.20 7.11 -4.84
CA LEU A 15 21.55 5.86 -4.47
C LEU A 15 22.57 4.83 -3.98
N ASP A 16 23.71 4.72 -4.64
CA ASP A 16 24.76 3.76 -4.29
C ASP A 16 25.31 4.02 -2.88
N GLY A 17 25.51 5.29 -2.53
CA GLY A 17 25.90 5.70 -1.18
C GLY A 17 24.83 5.35 -0.12
N ALA A 18 23.55 5.49 -0.47
CA ALA A 18 22.45 5.09 0.44
C ALA A 18 22.45 3.57 0.66
N VAL A 19 22.56 2.80 -0.41
CA VAL A 19 22.65 1.34 -0.37
C VAL A 19 23.86 0.89 0.45
N ALA A 20 25.03 1.47 0.22
CA ALA A 20 26.26 1.14 0.95
C ALA A 20 26.13 1.39 2.46
N LEU A 21 25.54 2.52 2.86
CA LEU A 21 25.30 2.83 4.29
C LEU A 21 24.34 1.84 4.95
N LEU A 22 23.24 1.48 4.25
CA LEU A 22 22.24 0.52 4.75
C LEU A 22 22.81 -0.91 4.78
N ALA A 23 23.71 -1.26 3.86
CA ALA A 23 24.35 -2.58 3.82
C ALA A 23 25.42 -2.75 4.91
N ALA A 24 26.08 -1.65 5.32
CA ALA A 24 27.15 -1.67 6.31
C ALA A 24 26.67 -1.85 7.76
N ASP A 25 25.41 -1.55 8.04
CA ASP A 25 24.84 -1.58 9.40
C ASP A 25 23.41 -2.14 9.33
N GLU A 26 23.16 -3.31 9.94
CA GLU A 26 21.84 -3.96 9.97
C GLU A 26 20.78 -3.18 10.76
N ASP A 27 21.22 -2.33 11.70
CA ASP A 27 20.36 -1.44 12.48
C ASP A 27 20.09 -0.11 11.77
N ALA A 28 20.79 0.18 10.66
CA ALA A 28 20.55 1.39 9.88
C ALA A 28 19.11 1.46 9.38
N ARG A 29 18.53 2.65 9.40
CA ARG A 29 17.15 2.86 8.92
C ARG A 29 17.07 3.99 7.92
N PRO A 30 16.48 3.77 6.73
CA PRO A 30 16.26 4.81 5.75
C PRO A 30 15.18 5.79 6.22
N VAL A 31 15.37 7.07 5.92
CA VAL A 31 14.43 8.14 6.26
C VAL A 31 13.95 8.81 4.97
N GLY A 32 12.71 8.51 4.55
CA GLY A 32 11.99 9.25 3.52
C GLY A 32 11.30 10.48 4.12
N GLY A 33 9.99 10.39 4.42
CA GLY A 33 9.23 11.43 5.12
C GLY A 33 9.41 11.47 6.64
N GLY A 34 9.92 10.40 7.24
CA GLY A 34 10.20 10.30 8.67
C GLY A 34 8.96 10.23 9.59
N VAL A 35 7.75 10.14 9.06
CA VAL A 35 6.50 10.22 9.86
C VAL A 35 6.39 9.02 10.81
N SER A 36 6.30 7.80 10.28
CA SER A 36 6.15 6.58 11.09
C SER A 36 7.41 6.31 11.92
N LEU A 37 8.60 6.48 11.32
CA LEU A 37 9.86 6.28 12.02
C LEU A 37 9.98 7.19 13.24
N THR A 38 9.57 8.45 13.15
CA THR A 38 9.57 9.37 14.31
C THR A 38 8.68 8.86 15.45
N LEU A 39 7.55 8.24 15.17
CA LEU A 39 6.70 7.64 16.20
C LEU A 39 7.39 6.44 16.85
N LEU A 40 8.03 5.57 16.08
CA LEU A 40 8.78 4.43 16.62
C LEU A 40 9.92 4.88 17.53
N LEU A 41 10.70 5.89 17.10
CA LEU A 41 11.81 6.46 17.89
C LEU A 41 11.32 7.10 19.19
N ARG A 42 10.23 7.88 19.13
CA ARG A 42 9.66 8.56 20.32
C ARG A 42 9.11 7.59 21.34
N ASN A 43 8.53 6.50 20.89
CA ASN A 43 7.92 5.49 21.76
C ASN A 43 8.92 4.41 22.21
N GLY A 44 10.18 4.49 21.76
CA GLY A 44 11.22 3.51 22.12
C GLY A 44 11.05 2.15 21.43
N PHE A 45 10.24 2.07 20.36
CA PHE A 45 10.06 0.85 19.54
C PHE A 45 11.17 0.64 18.51
N ALA A 46 12.01 1.66 18.27
CA ALA A 46 13.21 1.58 17.46
C ALA A 46 14.31 2.45 18.08
N ALA A 47 15.55 1.97 18.02
CA ALA A 47 16.73 2.69 18.51
C ALA A 47 17.93 2.44 17.56
N PRO A 48 17.83 2.84 16.27
CA PRO A 48 18.91 2.60 15.30
C PRO A 48 20.16 3.40 15.66
N GLY A 49 21.35 2.82 15.39
CA GLY A 49 22.61 3.50 15.49
C GLY A 49 22.83 4.52 14.35
N LEU A 50 22.21 4.25 13.19
CA LEU A 50 22.34 5.08 11.98
C LEU A 50 20.97 5.37 11.34
N LEU A 51 20.75 6.63 11.02
CA LEU A 51 19.66 7.10 10.16
C LEU A 51 20.23 7.56 8.81
N VAL A 52 19.72 7.03 7.72
CA VAL A 52 20.11 7.37 6.34
C VAL A 52 19.04 8.29 5.75
N ASP A 53 19.26 9.60 5.78
CA ASP A 53 18.34 10.62 5.26
C ASP A 53 18.39 10.69 3.73
N LEU A 54 17.33 10.21 3.08
CA LEU A 54 17.21 10.16 1.63
C LEU A 54 16.80 11.51 1.01
N GLY A 55 16.75 12.58 1.80
CA GLY A 55 16.29 13.90 1.36
C GLY A 55 17.05 14.49 0.16
N ARG A 56 18.34 14.15 -0.02
CA ARG A 56 19.14 14.58 -1.19
C ARG A 56 18.81 13.79 -2.46
N LEU A 57 18.23 12.60 -2.35
CA LEU A 57 17.88 11.74 -3.48
C LEU A 57 16.48 12.06 -4.06
N ARG A 58 15.84 13.14 -3.61
CA ARG A 58 14.52 13.54 -4.12
C ARG A 58 14.51 13.85 -5.62
N GLY A 59 15.63 14.28 -6.18
CA GLY A 59 15.74 14.50 -7.63
C GLY A 59 15.49 13.23 -8.44
N ASP A 60 15.96 12.10 -7.93
CA ASP A 60 15.94 10.80 -8.62
C ASP A 60 14.77 9.92 -8.18
N LEU A 61 14.41 9.97 -6.89
CA LEU A 61 13.43 9.06 -6.28
C LEU A 61 12.05 9.70 -6.03
N ARG A 62 11.77 10.89 -6.54
CA ARG A 62 10.48 11.59 -6.43
C ARG A 62 9.94 11.92 -7.80
N GLY A 63 8.65 11.83 -7.93
CA GLY A 63 7.94 12.20 -9.15
C GLY A 63 7.00 11.10 -9.61
N ILE A 64 6.12 11.46 -10.53
CA ILE A 64 5.10 10.58 -11.08
C ILE A 64 5.18 10.74 -12.60
N ARG A 65 5.33 9.61 -13.31
CA ARG A 65 5.34 9.59 -14.77
C ARG A 65 4.61 8.36 -15.30
N ARG A 66 4.24 8.41 -16.56
CA ARG A 66 3.75 7.24 -17.30
C ARG A 66 4.88 6.73 -18.18
N ASP A 67 5.19 5.46 -18.07
CA ASP A 67 6.17 4.78 -18.90
C ASP A 67 5.58 4.48 -20.31
N GLY A 68 6.42 4.08 -21.26
CA GLY A 68 6.01 3.85 -22.65
C GLY A 68 5.01 2.70 -22.84
N ASP A 69 4.94 1.77 -21.88
CA ASP A 69 3.97 0.66 -21.82
C ASP A 69 2.64 1.05 -21.14
N GLY A 70 2.50 2.33 -20.74
CA GLY A 70 1.35 2.83 -20.03
C GLY A 70 1.39 2.65 -18.51
N THR A 71 2.39 1.96 -17.96
CA THR A 71 2.58 1.79 -16.51
C THR A 71 2.77 3.14 -15.83
N LEU A 72 2.09 3.36 -14.72
CA LEU A 72 2.30 4.52 -13.86
C LEU A 72 3.49 4.25 -12.93
N HIS A 73 4.55 5.02 -13.06
CA HIS A 73 5.73 4.96 -12.21
C HIS A 73 5.68 6.09 -11.17
N ILE A 74 5.78 5.73 -9.90
CA ILE A 74 5.73 6.67 -8.76
C ILE A 74 6.99 6.47 -7.93
N GLY A 75 7.90 7.45 -7.93
CA GLY A 75 9.13 7.40 -7.15
C GLY A 75 8.87 7.28 -5.64
N ALA A 76 9.71 6.52 -4.94
CA ALA A 76 9.50 6.19 -3.52
C ALA A 76 9.44 7.41 -2.59
N LEU A 77 10.12 8.50 -2.92
CA LEU A 77 10.11 9.75 -2.16
C LEU A 77 8.98 10.72 -2.57
N THR A 78 8.10 10.31 -3.49
CA THR A 78 6.85 11.04 -3.79
C THR A 78 5.97 11.04 -2.55
N THR A 79 5.50 12.22 -2.15
CA THR A 79 4.63 12.33 -0.98
C THR A 79 3.23 11.78 -1.26
N LEU A 80 2.55 11.30 -0.24
CA LEU A 80 1.17 10.83 -0.38
C LEU A 80 0.23 11.94 -0.85
N ARG A 81 0.54 13.21 -0.54
CA ARG A 81 -0.21 14.36 -1.05
C ARG A 81 -0.01 14.54 -2.56
N GLU A 82 1.19 14.34 -3.08
CA GLU A 82 1.44 14.40 -4.52
C GLU A 82 0.72 13.26 -5.26
N VAL A 83 0.69 12.05 -4.69
CA VAL A 83 -0.10 10.93 -5.23
C VAL A 83 -1.59 11.29 -5.25
N GLU A 84 -2.12 11.82 -4.14
CA GLU A 84 -3.52 12.27 -4.00
C GLU A 84 -3.94 13.29 -5.06
N THR A 85 -3.06 14.27 -5.34
CA THR A 85 -3.41 15.43 -6.19
C THR A 85 -2.90 15.35 -7.63
N SER A 86 -2.21 14.27 -7.98
CA SER A 86 -1.65 14.10 -9.32
C SER A 86 -2.74 13.84 -10.37
N PRO A 87 -2.82 14.64 -11.44
CA PRO A 87 -3.70 14.34 -12.57
C PRO A 87 -3.39 13.01 -13.24
N LEU A 88 -2.10 12.62 -13.32
CA LEU A 88 -1.70 11.32 -13.87
C LEU A 88 -2.22 10.15 -13.05
N VAL A 89 -2.19 10.25 -11.71
CA VAL A 89 -2.76 9.22 -10.83
C VAL A 89 -4.28 9.18 -10.96
N ALA A 90 -4.94 10.35 -10.95
CA ALA A 90 -6.39 10.45 -11.08
C ALA A 90 -6.91 9.88 -12.41
N GLU A 91 -6.15 10.04 -13.50
CA GLU A 91 -6.48 9.48 -14.80
C GLU A 91 -6.22 7.97 -14.88
N HIS A 92 -5.05 7.53 -14.40
CA HIS A 92 -4.62 6.13 -14.51
C HIS A 92 -5.30 5.21 -13.49
N SER A 93 -5.40 5.66 -12.24
CA SER A 93 -5.90 4.88 -11.10
C SER A 93 -6.69 5.77 -10.14
N PRO A 94 -7.93 6.17 -10.50
CA PRO A 94 -8.75 7.07 -9.67
C PRO A 94 -8.92 6.58 -8.23
N VAL A 95 -8.99 5.25 -8.04
CA VAL A 95 -9.11 4.63 -6.71
C VAL A 95 -7.89 4.89 -5.83
N LEU A 96 -6.67 4.96 -6.40
CA LEU A 96 -5.45 5.26 -5.66
C LEU A 96 -5.45 6.71 -5.17
N ALA A 97 -5.80 7.67 -6.04
CA ALA A 97 -5.93 9.07 -5.65
C ALA A 97 -7.01 9.24 -4.57
N ALA A 98 -8.17 8.61 -4.75
CA ALA A 98 -9.27 8.65 -3.79
C ALA A 98 -8.88 8.02 -2.44
N ALA A 99 -8.19 6.89 -2.42
CA ALA A 99 -7.75 6.23 -1.19
C ALA A 99 -6.80 7.11 -0.36
N CYS A 100 -5.93 7.88 -1.02
CA CYS A 100 -5.05 8.81 -0.33
C CYS A 100 -5.83 9.87 0.48
N THR A 101 -7.04 10.28 0.06
CA THR A 101 -7.84 11.28 0.79
C THR A 101 -8.28 10.80 2.17
N TRP A 102 -8.40 9.47 2.36
CA TRP A 102 -8.81 8.82 3.61
C TRP A 102 -7.64 8.58 4.56
N LEU A 103 -6.40 8.72 4.08
CA LEU A 103 -5.19 8.40 4.84
C LEU A 103 -4.78 9.60 5.67
N ALA A 104 -4.92 9.49 6.98
CA ALA A 104 -4.44 10.47 7.97
C ALA A 104 -4.77 11.93 7.58
N SER A 105 -4.15 12.90 8.26
CA SER A 105 -4.34 14.32 7.94
C SER A 105 -3.51 14.78 6.74
N THR A 106 -3.92 15.88 6.11
CA THR A 106 -3.16 16.52 5.02
C THR A 106 -1.72 16.86 5.43
N ARG A 107 -1.48 17.21 6.70
CA ARG A 107 -0.12 17.48 7.21
C ARG A 107 0.77 16.24 7.12
N ILE A 108 0.23 15.08 7.47
CA ILE A 108 0.92 13.80 7.36
C ILE A 108 1.17 13.47 5.91
N ARG A 109 0.16 13.58 5.04
CA ARG A 109 0.30 13.30 3.60
C ARG A 109 1.30 14.20 2.89
N ASN A 110 1.46 15.45 3.32
CA ASN A 110 2.49 16.36 2.79
C ASN A 110 3.93 15.93 3.10
N THR A 111 4.12 15.04 4.06
CA THR A 111 5.45 14.62 4.54
C THR A 111 5.70 13.13 4.32
N ALA A 112 4.72 12.28 4.59
CA ALA A 112 4.83 10.85 4.37
C ALA A 112 5.03 10.54 2.88
N THR A 113 5.96 9.64 2.58
CA THR A 113 6.30 9.22 1.21
C THR A 113 5.76 7.84 0.92
N LEU A 114 5.51 7.53 -0.37
CA LEU A 114 4.95 6.25 -0.78
C LEU A 114 5.87 5.08 -0.42
N GLY A 115 7.17 5.19 -0.71
CA GLY A 115 8.15 4.16 -0.34
C GLY A 115 8.29 3.99 1.17
N GLY A 116 8.30 5.11 1.94
CA GLY A 116 8.32 5.06 3.40
C GLY A 116 7.04 4.46 3.99
N HIS A 117 5.89 4.67 3.35
CA HIS A 117 4.63 4.03 3.72
C HIS A 117 4.71 2.51 3.55
N LEU A 118 5.13 2.02 2.38
CA LEU A 118 5.24 0.58 2.11
C LEU A 118 6.36 -0.09 2.93
N GLY A 119 7.53 0.55 3.03
CA GLY A 119 8.66 0.00 3.81
C GLY A 119 8.40 -0.05 5.32
N HIS A 120 7.44 0.72 5.83
CA HIS A 120 7.00 0.61 7.22
C HIS A 120 6.16 -0.63 7.49
N ALA A 121 5.46 -1.15 6.50
CA ALA A 121 4.66 -2.38 6.52
C ALA A 121 3.70 -2.50 7.72
N ASP A 122 3.12 -1.38 8.19
CA ASP A 122 2.07 -1.41 9.21
C ASP A 122 0.82 -2.12 8.63
N PRO A 123 0.31 -3.20 9.23
CA PRO A 123 -0.84 -3.93 8.71
C PRO A 123 -2.11 -3.09 8.60
N HIS A 124 -2.20 -1.98 9.35
CA HIS A 124 -3.36 -1.07 9.34
C HIS A 124 -3.23 0.08 8.34
N GLN A 125 -2.38 -0.06 7.32
CA GLN A 125 -2.25 0.93 6.27
C GLN A 125 -3.38 0.85 5.24
N ASP A 126 -3.77 2.03 4.69
CA ASP A 126 -4.83 2.16 3.69
C ASP A 126 -4.39 1.74 2.27
N LEU A 127 -3.15 2.06 1.87
CA LEU A 127 -2.71 1.86 0.48
C LEU A 127 -2.32 0.43 0.09
N PRO A 128 -1.78 -0.43 0.97
CA PRO A 128 -1.43 -1.79 0.58
C PRO A 128 -2.57 -2.57 -0.08
N PRO A 129 -3.80 -2.65 0.47
CA PRO A 129 -4.90 -3.34 -0.22
C PRO A 129 -5.27 -2.69 -1.57
N VAL A 130 -5.18 -1.36 -1.69
CA VAL A 130 -5.45 -0.67 -2.96
C VAL A 130 -4.41 -1.02 -4.01
N LEU A 131 -3.13 -0.96 -3.65
CA LEU A 131 -2.03 -1.26 -4.55
C LEU A 131 -1.99 -2.75 -4.93
N LEU A 132 -2.34 -3.66 -4.01
CA LEU A 132 -2.51 -5.09 -4.31
C LEU A 132 -3.62 -5.31 -5.35
N ALA A 133 -4.79 -4.70 -5.17
CA ALA A 133 -5.89 -4.82 -6.12
C ALA A 133 -5.55 -4.21 -7.49
N LEU A 134 -4.63 -3.24 -7.55
CA LEU A 134 -4.11 -2.65 -8.78
C LEU A 134 -2.98 -3.47 -9.42
N GLY A 135 -2.55 -4.57 -8.81
CA GLY A 135 -1.43 -5.37 -9.30
C GLY A 135 -0.09 -4.65 -9.25
N ALA A 136 0.09 -3.77 -8.28
CA ALA A 136 1.30 -2.96 -8.16
C ALA A 136 2.55 -3.81 -7.90
N GLN A 137 3.67 -3.32 -8.40
CA GLN A 137 5.01 -3.83 -8.18
C GLN A 137 5.86 -2.76 -7.49
N VAL A 138 6.92 -3.18 -6.83
CA VAL A 138 7.92 -2.26 -6.26
C VAL A 138 9.27 -2.47 -6.92
N GLU A 139 9.96 -1.37 -7.21
CA GLU A 139 11.36 -1.37 -7.60
C GLU A 139 12.22 -1.18 -6.34
N VAL A 140 13.23 -1.99 -6.22
CA VAL A 140 14.13 -2.03 -5.07
C VAL A 140 15.56 -1.94 -5.55
N ALA A 141 16.35 -1.09 -4.90
CA ALA A 141 17.80 -1.04 -5.07
C ALA A 141 18.47 -1.68 -3.86
N GLY A 142 19.52 -2.44 -4.11
CA GLY A 142 20.32 -3.09 -3.08
C GLY A 142 21.75 -3.39 -3.55
N PRO A 143 22.56 -4.03 -2.73
CA PRO A 143 23.95 -4.39 -3.07
C PRO A 143 24.09 -5.26 -4.33
N ALA A 144 23.05 -6.06 -4.64
CA ALA A 144 22.97 -6.89 -5.84
C ALA A 144 22.47 -6.14 -7.09
N GLY A 145 22.17 -4.85 -6.97
CA GLY A 145 21.62 -4.03 -8.04
C GLY A 145 20.12 -3.76 -7.90
N LEU A 146 19.45 -3.51 -9.03
CA LEU A 146 18.03 -3.21 -9.07
C LEU A 146 17.21 -4.49 -9.29
N ARG A 147 16.11 -4.63 -8.58
CA ARG A 147 15.12 -5.69 -8.81
C ARG A 147 13.70 -5.14 -8.72
N THR A 148 12.78 -5.83 -9.36
CA THR A 148 11.34 -5.54 -9.26
C THR A 148 10.63 -6.77 -8.72
N LEU A 149 9.70 -6.58 -7.79
CA LEU A 149 8.89 -7.66 -7.25
C LEU A 149 7.43 -7.21 -7.09
N PRO A 150 6.46 -8.16 -7.15
CA PRO A 150 5.07 -7.88 -6.81
C PRO A 150 4.95 -7.30 -5.39
N LEU A 151 4.01 -6.40 -5.18
CA LEU A 151 3.77 -5.84 -3.84
C LEU A 151 3.36 -6.93 -2.82
N ASP A 152 2.69 -8.00 -3.27
CA ASP A 152 2.31 -9.12 -2.40
C ASP A 152 3.54 -9.86 -1.85
N ASP A 153 4.63 -9.93 -2.62
CA ASP A 153 5.90 -10.52 -2.20
C ASP A 153 6.73 -9.59 -1.29
N LEU A 154 6.47 -8.27 -1.34
CA LEU A 154 7.12 -7.31 -0.44
C LEU A 154 6.61 -7.43 0.99
N LEU A 155 5.30 -7.58 1.17
CA LEU A 155 4.66 -7.56 2.49
C LEU A 155 4.60 -8.98 3.06
N VAL A 156 5.44 -9.29 4.03
CA VAL A 156 5.56 -10.68 4.55
C VAL A 156 4.96 -10.87 5.94
N GLY A 157 4.92 -9.82 6.78
CA GLY A 157 4.45 -9.97 8.15
C GLY A 157 4.11 -8.66 8.84
N TYR A 158 4.02 -8.73 10.15
CA TYR A 158 3.69 -7.61 11.04
C TYR A 158 4.87 -6.63 11.13
N TYR A 159 4.77 -5.46 10.49
CA TYR A 159 5.88 -4.51 10.30
C TYR A 159 7.10 -5.14 9.60
N GLU A 160 6.86 -6.09 8.71
CA GLU A 160 7.92 -6.87 8.08
C GLU A 160 7.76 -6.88 6.55
N THR A 161 8.88 -6.64 5.87
CA THR A 161 9.01 -6.71 4.41
C THR A 161 10.06 -7.74 4.02
N SER A 162 10.02 -8.20 2.77
CA SER A 162 11.03 -9.07 2.17
C SER A 162 12.29 -8.31 1.70
N LEU A 163 12.46 -7.05 2.11
CA LEU A 163 13.68 -6.31 1.82
C LEU A 163 14.86 -6.92 2.57
N GLU A 164 15.93 -7.18 1.84
CA GLU A 164 17.19 -7.66 2.39
C GLU A 164 18.01 -6.48 2.95
N GLN A 165 19.06 -6.81 3.71
CA GLN A 165 19.96 -5.80 4.25
C GLN A 165 20.58 -4.97 3.12
N GLY A 166 20.55 -3.65 3.26
CA GLY A 166 21.02 -2.72 2.23
C GLY A 166 20.00 -2.41 1.15
N GLU A 167 18.85 -3.05 1.14
CA GLU A 167 17.81 -2.76 0.15
C GLU A 167 16.90 -1.60 0.57
N LEU A 168 16.49 -0.82 -0.42
CA LEU A 168 15.47 0.23 -0.26
C LEU A 168 14.54 0.30 -1.47
N ILE A 169 13.29 0.65 -1.22
CA ILE A 169 12.30 0.88 -2.27
C ILE A 169 12.66 2.18 -3.02
N THR A 170 12.75 2.10 -4.34
CA THR A 170 13.04 3.24 -5.22
C THR A 170 11.81 3.76 -5.95
N ALA A 171 10.86 2.89 -6.28
CA ALA A 171 9.61 3.26 -6.93
C ALA A 171 8.50 2.23 -6.68
N VAL A 172 7.27 2.68 -6.97
CA VAL A 172 6.08 1.82 -7.10
C VAL A 172 5.60 1.92 -8.54
N ARG A 173 5.34 0.78 -9.15
CA ARG A 173 4.80 0.66 -10.50
C ARG A 173 3.37 0.15 -10.45
N VAL A 174 2.44 0.85 -11.08
CA VAL A 174 1.05 0.43 -11.22
C VAL A 174 0.80 0.13 -12.69
N PRO A 175 0.56 -1.13 -13.06
CA PRO A 175 0.36 -1.52 -14.46
C PRO A 175 -0.85 -0.80 -15.09
N ALA A 176 -0.78 -0.56 -16.41
CA ALA A 176 -1.94 -0.11 -17.16
C ALA A 176 -3.01 -1.21 -17.18
N ALA A 177 -4.27 -0.83 -17.04
CA ALA A 177 -5.37 -1.76 -17.25
C ALA A 177 -5.58 -2.00 -18.77
N ALA A 178 -5.81 -3.27 -19.14
CA ALA A 178 -6.09 -3.61 -20.54
C ALA A 178 -7.47 -3.13 -21.00
N THR A 179 -8.41 -3.03 -20.05
CA THR A 179 -9.78 -2.56 -20.24
C THR A 179 -10.08 -1.42 -19.27
N PRO A 180 -11.05 -0.54 -19.56
CA PRO A 180 -11.49 0.45 -18.57
C PRO A 180 -11.96 -0.23 -17.30
N VAL A 181 -11.30 0.05 -16.19
CA VAL A 181 -11.61 -0.52 -14.87
C VAL A 181 -12.23 0.53 -13.97
N ARG A 182 -13.15 0.08 -13.11
CA ARG A 182 -13.62 0.83 -11.96
C ARG A 182 -12.89 0.32 -10.71
N GLY A 183 -12.71 1.18 -9.73
CA GLY A 183 -12.11 0.80 -8.46
C GLY A 183 -12.78 1.50 -7.30
N LYS A 184 -12.84 0.81 -6.16
CA LYS A 184 -13.35 1.36 -4.90
C LYS A 184 -12.51 0.89 -3.74
N TYR A 185 -12.14 1.81 -2.88
CA TYR A 185 -11.62 1.51 -1.55
C TYR A 185 -12.65 1.90 -0.50
N VAL A 186 -12.98 1.00 0.38
CA VAL A 186 -13.89 1.24 1.51
C VAL A 186 -13.16 0.95 2.81
N LYS A 187 -13.11 1.96 3.66
CA LYS A 187 -12.47 1.94 4.97
C LYS A 187 -13.51 1.97 6.07
N THR A 188 -13.36 1.11 7.04
CA THR A 188 -14.12 1.14 8.30
C THR A 188 -13.17 1.49 9.44
N THR A 189 -13.49 2.54 10.18
CA THR A 189 -12.70 3.02 11.32
C THR A 189 -13.51 2.94 12.61
N ALA A 190 -12.81 2.96 13.74
CA ALA A 190 -13.46 2.91 15.06
C ALA A 190 -13.96 4.29 15.51
N ARG A 191 -13.34 5.40 15.07
CA ARG A 191 -13.63 6.76 15.57
C ARG A 191 -13.80 7.78 14.46
N THR A 192 -12.73 8.14 13.77
CA THR A 192 -12.72 9.16 12.73
C THR A 192 -12.22 8.61 11.40
N VAL A 193 -12.56 9.27 10.30
CA VAL A 193 -12.13 8.85 8.95
C VAL A 193 -10.61 8.90 8.76
N GLU A 194 -9.91 9.71 9.57
CA GLU A 194 -8.45 9.85 9.52
C GLU A 194 -7.71 8.78 10.34
N ASP A 195 -8.43 8.02 11.18
CA ASP A 195 -7.85 6.93 11.98
C ASP A 195 -7.39 5.76 11.10
N TRP A 196 -6.55 4.89 11.67
CA TRP A 196 -6.24 3.60 11.08
C TRP A 196 -7.50 2.78 10.85
N PRO A 197 -7.61 2.07 9.73
CA PRO A 197 -8.75 1.20 9.47
C PRO A 197 -8.78 -0.01 10.43
N ALA A 198 -9.96 -0.29 10.95
CA ALA A 198 -10.26 -1.60 11.53
C ALA A 198 -10.37 -2.66 10.43
N VAL A 199 -10.89 -2.24 9.27
CA VAL A 199 -11.01 -3.04 8.04
C VAL A 199 -10.87 -2.11 6.83
N GLY A 200 -10.04 -2.48 5.88
CA GLY A 200 -9.92 -1.87 4.56
C GLY A 200 -10.18 -2.90 3.46
N VAL A 201 -11.06 -2.59 2.51
CA VAL A 201 -11.32 -3.44 1.34
C VAL A 201 -11.16 -2.62 0.08
N ALA A 202 -10.31 -3.07 -0.82
CA ALA A 202 -10.15 -2.53 -2.16
C ALA A 202 -10.72 -3.50 -3.20
N VAL A 203 -11.46 -2.96 -4.15
CA VAL A 203 -12.01 -3.70 -5.30
C VAL A 203 -11.60 -2.97 -6.57
N ARG A 204 -11.15 -3.71 -7.56
CA ARG A 204 -10.94 -3.27 -8.93
C ARG A 204 -11.64 -4.25 -9.85
N ALA A 205 -12.43 -3.77 -10.80
CA ALA A 205 -13.07 -4.65 -11.76
C ALA A 205 -13.38 -3.93 -13.08
N ALA A 206 -13.52 -4.73 -14.16
CA ALA A 206 -14.04 -4.32 -15.45
C ALA A 206 -15.25 -5.18 -15.79
N VAL A 207 -16.30 -4.54 -16.31
CA VAL A 207 -17.48 -5.23 -16.87
C VAL A 207 -17.54 -4.91 -18.36
N VAL A 208 -17.50 -5.95 -19.19
CA VAL A 208 -17.56 -5.86 -20.66
C VAL A 208 -18.74 -6.72 -21.11
N GLU A 209 -19.60 -6.17 -21.94
CA GLU A 209 -20.80 -6.84 -22.46
C GLU A 209 -21.67 -7.47 -21.36
N GLY A 210 -21.78 -6.80 -20.20
CA GLY A 210 -22.57 -7.26 -19.08
C GLY A 210 -21.94 -8.40 -18.26
N ARG A 211 -20.69 -8.77 -18.53
CA ARG A 211 -19.94 -9.79 -17.79
C ARG A 211 -18.70 -9.20 -17.15
N VAL A 212 -18.31 -9.75 -16.02
CA VAL A 212 -17.06 -9.38 -15.35
C VAL A 212 -15.87 -9.90 -16.17
N ALA A 213 -15.11 -8.98 -16.78
CA ALA A 213 -13.90 -9.32 -17.56
C ALA A 213 -12.65 -9.41 -16.66
N GLU A 214 -12.55 -8.52 -15.67
CA GLU A 214 -11.48 -8.49 -14.69
C GLU A 214 -12.07 -8.21 -13.31
N ALA A 215 -11.51 -8.80 -12.25
CA ALA A 215 -11.85 -8.50 -10.87
C ALA A 215 -10.68 -8.80 -9.93
N ASP A 216 -10.32 -7.83 -9.10
CA ASP A 216 -9.36 -8.00 -8.03
C ASP A 216 -9.93 -7.43 -6.74
N VAL A 217 -9.84 -8.21 -5.67
CA VAL A 217 -10.26 -7.80 -4.33
C VAL A 217 -9.11 -8.02 -3.37
N ALA A 218 -8.81 -7.01 -2.56
CA ALA A 218 -7.83 -7.10 -1.51
C ALA A 218 -8.39 -6.60 -0.17
N VAL A 219 -7.95 -7.24 0.90
CA VAL A 219 -8.39 -6.97 2.28
C VAL A 219 -7.17 -6.60 3.12
N GLY A 220 -7.26 -5.52 3.88
CA GLY A 220 -6.23 -5.05 4.80
C GLY A 220 -6.75 -4.82 6.21
N SER A 221 -5.84 -4.63 7.16
CA SER A 221 -6.12 -4.29 8.57
C SER A 221 -6.75 -5.38 9.42
N VAL A 222 -6.83 -6.60 8.92
CA VAL A 222 -7.50 -7.70 9.62
C VAL A 222 -6.57 -8.85 10.01
N THR A 223 -5.39 -8.89 9.41
CA THR A 223 -4.32 -9.88 9.67
C THR A 223 -2.99 -9.14 9.81
N VAL A 224 -1.87 -9.85 9.81
CA VAL A 224 -0.52 -9.27 9.91
C VAL A 224 -0.08 -8.48 8.67
N ARG A 225 -0.77 -8.62 7.53
CA ARG A 225 -0.54 -7.87 6.28
C ARG A 225 -1.82 -7.75 5.46
N ALA A 226 -1.81 -6.97 4.38
CA ALA A 226 -2.89 -6.98 3.40
C ALA A 226 -2.83 -8.23 2.52
N HIS A 227 -3.98 -8.71 2.06
CA HIS A 227 -4.12 -9.93 1.24
C HIS A 227 -4.95 -9.69 -0.01
N LEU A 228 -4.41 -10.07 -1.15
CA LEU A 228 -5.20 -10.29 -2.37
C LEU A 228 -6.10 -11.51 -2.18
N ARG A 229 -7.30 -11.48 -2.79
CA ARG A 229 -8.33 -12.53 -2.67
C ARG A 229 -8.59 -13.23 -4.03
N PRO A 230 -7.67 -14.10 -4.52
CA PRO A 230 -7.81 -14.72 -5.85
C PRO A 230 -9.10 -15.53 -6.01
N ALA A 231 -9.57 -16.22 -4.96
CA ALA A 231 -10.82 -16.96 -5.00
C ALA A 231 -12.04 -16.09 -5.36
N VAL A 232 -12.01 -14.79 -5.05
CA VAL A 232 -13.06 -13.84 -5.45
C VAL A 232 -12.99 -13.57 -6.96
N ARG A 233 -11.79 -13.41 -7.51
CA ARG A 233 -11.57 -13.28 -8.96
C ARG A 233 -12.11 -14.49 -9.70
N ASP A 234 -11.74 -15.69 -9.24
CA ASP A 234 -12.13 -16.96 -9.87
C ASP A 234 -13.66 -17.16 -9.88
N LEU A 235 -14.33 -16.66 -8.84
CA LEU A 235 -15.78 -16.68 -8.74
C LEU A 235 -16.47 -15.68 -9.68
N LEU A 236 -15.89 -14.48 -9.87
CA LEU A 236 -16.54 -13.36 -10.56
C LEU A 236 -16.28 -13.36 -12.07
N VAL A 237 -15.07 -13.68 -12.52
CA VAL A 237 -14.66 -13.53 -13.93
C VAL A 237 -15.50 -14.42 -14.84
N GLY A 238 -16.00 -13.84 -15.94
CA GLY A 238 -16.87 -14.47 -16.93
C GLY A 238 -18.36 -14.48 -16.55
N GLN A 239 -18.71 -14.12 -15.31
CA GLN A 239 -20.10 -14.15 -14.81
C GLN A 239 -20.81 -12.81 -15.03
N VAL A 240 -22.15 -12.88 -15.06
CA VAL A 240 -23.01 -11.69 -14.96
C VAL A 240 -23.11 -11.29 -13.47
N PRO A 241 -22.82 -10.04 -13.09
CA PRO A 241 -22.82 -9.62 -11.70
C PRO A 241 -24.25 -9.49 -11.15
N THR A 242 -24.80 -10.58 -10.60
CA THR A 242 -26.09 -10.58 -9.88
C THR A 242 -25.89 -10.27 -8.40
N ASP A 243 -26.95 -9.89 -7.69
CA ASP A 243 -26.89 -9.65 -6.24
C ASP A 243 -26.48 -10.89 -5.44
N GLU A 244 -26.88 -12.08 -5.89
CA GLU A 244 -26.51 -13.37 -5.29
C GLU A 244 -25.00 -13.60 -5.47
N LEU A 245 -24.46 -13.41 -6.68
CA LEU A 245 -23.05 -13.57 -6.97
C LEU A 245 -22.20 -12.57 -6.18
N VAL A 246 -22.60 -11.31 -6.11
CA VAL A 246 -21.94 -10.29 -5.31
C VAL A 246 -21.95 -10.65 -3.82
N SER A 247 -23.07 -11.21 -3.32
CA SER A 247 -23.18 -11.65 -1.92
C SER A 247 -22.28 -12.84 -1.62
N GLU A 248 -22.12 -13.76 -2.57
CA GLU A 248 -21.20 -14.88 -2.48
C GLU A 248 -19.75 -14.45 -2.54
N ALA A 249 -19.41 -13.58 -3.48
CA ALA A 249 -18.07 -13.00 -3.61
C ALA A 249 -17.64 -12.25 -2.33
N ALA A 250 -18.55 -11.53 -1.70
CA ALA A 250 -18.30 -10.85 -0.44
C ALA A 250 -18.07 -11.82 0.75
N ARG A 251 -18.76 -12.98 0.75
CA ARG A 251 -18.48 -14.06 1.71
C ARG A 251 -17.08 -14.64 1.50
N THR A 252 -16.77 -15.01 0.25
CA THR A 252 -15.47 -15.55 -0.16
C THR A 252 -14.33 -14.60 0.17
N ALA A 253 -14.54 -13.28 0.05
CA ALA A 253 -13.53 -12.28 0.44
C ALA A 253 -13.17 -12.34 1.93
N ALA A 254 -14.12 -12.74 2.78
CA ALA A 254 -13.95 -12.81 4.24
C ALA A 254 -13.51 -14.20 4.75
N GLU A 255 -13.49 -15.23 3.92
CA GLU A 255 -13.14 -16.59 4.33
C GLU A 255 -11.64 -16.86 4.25
N GLY A 256 -11.14 -17.80 5.06
CA GLY A 256 -9.75 -18.29 4.98
C GLY A 256 -8.66 -17.27 5.38
N LEU A 257 -9.01 -16.21 6.13
CA LEU A 257 -8.07 -15.27 6.71
C LEU A 257 -7.89 -15.54 8.21
N GLU A 258 -6.66 -15.43 8.68
CA GLU A 258 -6.33 -15.52 10.12
C GLU A 258 -6.56 -14.16 10.79
N TYR A 259 -7.79 -13.87 11.15
CA TYR A 259 -8.19 -12.59 11.72
C TYR A 259 -7.54 -12.34 13.08
N ALA A 260 -6.88 -11.20 13.23
CA ALA A 260 -6.33 -10.73 14.50
C ALA A 260 -7.35 -9.90 15.28
N SER A 261 -7.46 -10.17 16.59
CA SER A 261 -8.16 -9.27 17.52
C SER A 261 -7.18 -8.22 18.04
N ASP A 262 -7.58 -6.94 18.03
CA ASP A 262 -6.78 -5.81 18.48
C ASP A 262 -7.66 -4.68 19.03
N SER A 263 -7.07 -3.48 19.22
CA SER A 263 -7.78 -2.30 19.72
C SER A 263 -8.87 -1.77 18.77
N PHE A 264 -8.91 -2.24 17.51
CA PHE A 264 -9.89 -1.84 16.51
C PHE A 264 -11.09 -2.80 16.40
N GLY A 265 -10.98 -3.99 17.00
CA GLY A 265 -12.09 -4.94 17.06
C GLY A 265 -11.66 -6.39 17.24
N SER A 266 -12.63 -7.23 17.61
CA SER A 266 -12.42 -8.69 17.68
C SER A 266 -12.30 -9.31 16.29
N ALA A 267 -11.68 -10.47 16.19
CA ALA A 267 -11.55 -11.24 14.95
C ALA A 267 -12.92 -11.49 14.28
N SER A 268 -13.93 -11.89 15.06
CA SER A 268 -15.29 -12.12 14.56
C SER A 268 -15.99 -10.86 14.06
N TYR A 269 -15.79 -9.73 14.74
CA TYR A 269 -16.25 -8.42 14.28
C TYR A 269 -15.61 -8.06 12.94
N LYS A 270 -14.30 -8.13 12.84
CA LYS A 270 -13.56 -7.80 11.62
C LYS A 270 -13.99 -8.68 10.45
N GLN A 271 -14.16 -9.99 10.66
CA GLN A 271 -14.67 -10.91 9.62
C GLN A 271 -16.06 -10.49 9.11
N THR A 272 -16.96 -10.13 10.02
CA THR A 272 -18.29 -9.64 9.65
C THR A 272 -18.21 -8.34 8.85
N VAL A 273 -17.36 -7.40 9.28
CA VAL A 273 -17.15 -6.11 8.62
C VAL A 273 -16.54 -6.28 7.24
N VAL A 274 -15.56 -7.18 7.06
CA VAL A 274 -14.99 -7.48 5.73
C VAL A 274 -16.10 -7.88 4.76
N ARG A 275 -16.97 -8.82 5.15
CA ARG A 275 -18.09 -9.26 4.31
C ARG A 275 -19.02 -8.11 3.90
N VAL A 276 -19.40 -7.26 4.86
CA VAL A 276 -20.28 -6.11 4.58
C VAL A 276 -19.59 -5.08 3.70
N THR A 277 -18.32 -4.79 3.98
CA THR A 277 -17.53 -3.80 3.26
C THR A 277 -17.23 -4.26 1.83
N ALA A 278 -16.84 -5.53 1.67
CA ALA A 278 -16.62 -6.14 0.34
C ALA A 278 -17.89 -6.11 -0.51
N ARG A 279 -19.06 -6.46 0.09
CA ARG A 279 -20.35 -6.39 -0.63
C ARG A 279 -20.63 -4.98 -1.14
N ARG A 280 -20.47 -3.96 -0.32
CA ARG A 280 -20.71 -2.55 -0.71
C ARG A 280 -19.77 -2.12 -1.83
N ALA A 281 -18.48 -2.44 -1.71
CA ALA A 281 -17.49 -2.10 -2.72
C ALA A 281 -17.75 -2.81 -4.05
N LEU A 282 -18.08 -4.11 -4.03
CA LEU A 282 -18.44 -4.90 -5.21
C LEU A 282 -19.71 -4.39 -5.89
N GLN A 283 -20.77 -4.07 -5.11
CA GLN A 283 -22.00 -3.50 -5.65
C GLN A 283 -21.75 -2.19 -6.40
N GLU A 284 -20.91 -1.31 -5.86
CA GLU A 284 -20.60 -0.02 -6.50
C GLU A 284 -19.74 -0.19 -7.76
N VAL A 285 -18.74 -1.09 -7.73
CA VAL A 285 -17.81 -1.28 -8.84
C VAL A 285 -18.44 -2.07 -10.00
N LEU A 286 -19.28 -3.06 -9.69
CA LEU A 286 -19.93 -3.94 -10.67
C LEU A 286 -21.30 -3.41 -11.14
N ALA A 287 -21.76 -2.29 -10.61
CA ALA A 287 -22.99 -1.64 -11.08
C ALA A 287 -22.90 -1.34 -12.58
N PRO A 288 -24.01 -1.45 -13.34
CA PRO A 288 -24.07 -1.19 -14.76
C PRO A 288 -23.68 0.25 -15.15
#